data_d88e989a1bd6d8e40d9133935b1c75b5
#
_entry.id   d88e989a1bd6d8e40d9133935b1c75b5
#
_cell.length_a   1.000
_cell.length_b   1.000
_cell.length_c   1.000
_cell.angle_alpha   90.00
_cell.angle_beta   90.00
_cell.angle_gamma   90.00
#
_symmetry.space_group_name_H-M   'P 1'
#
loop_
_entity.id
_entity.type
_entity.pdbx_description
1 polymer ?
#
loop_
_entity_poly.entity_id
_entity_poly.type
_entity_poly.pdbx_seq_one_letter_code
_entity_poly.pdbx_strand_id
1 'polypeptide(L)'
;MQITLQTLREAVQARRKLQVHYRDSADRMSQRTLRPLGCFYWGKVWTLAAWCESRNDFRSFRLDRIDSLRAMDGAAQAFRDEPGKTLADYLRAVAPPQLQAKWSNEV
;
A
#
# COMPACT_ATOMS: atom_id res chain seq x y z
N MET A 1 15.30 11.37 3.64
CA MET A 1 15.15 10.58 2.40
C MET A 1 13.79 10.89 1.79
N GLN A 2 13.77 11.12 0.50
CA GLN A 2 12.52 11.41 -0.19
C GLN A 2 11.93 10.12 -0.77
N ILE A 3 10.67 9.87 -0.44
CA ILE A 3 9.96 8.70 -0.95
C ILE A 3 9.44 9.01 -2.34
N THR A 4 9.79 8.18 -3.32
CA THR A 4 9.32 8.38 -4.68
C THR A 4 8.27 7.35 -5.05
N LEU A 5 7.39 7.74 -5.97
CA LEU A 5 6.40 6.83 -6.52
C LEU A 5 7.06 5.62 -7.19
N GLN A 6 8.21 5.85 -7.83
CA GLN A 6 8.96 4.77 -8.49
C GLN A 6 9.40 3.70 -7.49
N THR A 7 9.89 4.11 -6.33
CA THR A 7 10.30 3.17 -5.27
C THR A 7 9.13 2.29 -4.85
N LEU A 8 7.96 2.88 -4.68
CA LEU A 8 6.76 2.13 -4.29
C LEU A 8 6.29 1.20 -5.39
N ARG A 9 6.33 1.65 -6.64
CA ARG A 9 5.95 0.80 -7.78
C ARG A 9 6.85 -0.42 -7.89
N GLU A 10 8.15 -0.24 -7.67
CA GLU A 10 9.09 -1.36 -7.70
C GLU A 10 8.78 -2.38 -6.62
N ALA A 11 8.44 -1.92 -5.42
CA ALA A 11 8.08 -2.81 -4.33
C ALA A 11 6.79 -3.59 -4.63
N VAL A 12 5.80 -2.93 -5.25
CA VAL A 12 4.56 -3.57 -5.67
C VAL A 12 4.85 -4.69 -6.67
N GLN A 13 5.65 -4.39 -7.69
CA GLN A 13 5.99 -5.36 -8.73
C GLN A 13 6.80 -6.53 -8.21
N ALA A 14 7.72 -6.25 -7.30
CA ALA A 14 8.59 -7.29 -6.72
C ALA A 14 7.87 -8.12 -5.65
N ARG A 15 6.68 -7.73 -5.24
CA ARG A 15 5.91 -8.40 -4.18
C ARG A 15 6.75 -8.59 -2.92
N ARG A 16 7.42 -7.52 -2.52
CA ARG A 16 8.22 -7.51 -1.31
C ARG A 16 7.51 -6.72 -0.22
N LYS A 17 7.57 -7.25 0.99
CA LYS A 17 7.04 -6.55 2.16
C LYS A 17 7.86 -5.28 2.41
N LEU A 18 7.18 -4.25 2.86
CA LEU A 18 7.78 -2.98 3.22
C LEU A 18 7.63 -2.73 4.70
N GLN A 19 8.67 -2.14 5.28
CA GLN A 19 8.56 -1.57 6.61
C GLN A 19 8.50 -0.06 6.46
N VAL A 20 7.42 0.55 6.95
CA VAL A 20 7.22 1.99 6.81
C VAL A 20 7.06 2.64 8.17
N HIS A 21 7.58 3.85 8.27
CA HIS A 21 7.27 4.75 9.37
C HIS A 21 6.26 5.76 8.85
N TYR A 22 5.09 5.78 9.43
CA TYR A 22 3.96 6.54 8.93
C TYR A 22 3.46 7.52 9.96
N ARG A 23 3.14 8.73 9.49
CA ARG A 23 2.54 9.78 10.32
C ARG A 23 1.06 9.86 10.00
N ASP A 24 0.22 9.57 10.98
CA ASP A 24 -1.23 9.60 10.77
C ASP A 24 -1.78 11.04 10.82
N SER A 25 -3.10 11.17 10.62
CA SER A 25 -3.74 12.49 10.61
C SER A 25 -3.67 13.22 11.95
N ALA A 26 -3.43 12.49 13.03
CA ALA A 26 -3.24 13.07 14.37
C ALA A 26 -1.75 13.33 14.67
N ASP A 27 -0.89 13.25 13.65
CA ASP A 27 0.55 13.49 13.74
C ASP A 27 1.28 12.46 14.61
N ARG A 28 0.70 11.28 14.78
CA ARG A 28 1.31 10.19 15.52
C ARG A 28 2.09 9.29 14.58
N MET A 29 3.30 8.95 14.97
CA MET A 29 4.16 8.04 14.20
C MET A 29 3.85 6.60 14.55
N SER A 30 3.87 5.74 13.54
CA SER A 30 3.75 4.30 13.73
C SER A 30 4.64 3.57 12.73
N GLN A 31 5.06 2.37 13.12
CA GLN A 31 5.82 1.50 12.24
C GLN A 31 4.93 0.36 11.78
N ARG A 32 4.91 0.11 10.48
CA ARG A 32 4.02 -0.88 9.87
C ARG A 32 4.79 -1.79 8.94
N THR A 33 4.45 -3.08 8.97
CA THR A 33 4.88 -4.03 7.96
C THR A 33 3.75 -4.22 6.97
N LEU A 34 4.01 -3.95 5.71
CA LEU A 34 2.99 -3.89 4.67
C LEU A 34 3.31 -4.83 3.53
N ARG A 35 2.24 -5.40 2.95
CA ARG A 35 2.29 -6.02 1.62
C ARG A 35 1.76 -4.98 0.63
N PRO A 36 2.64 -4.33 -0.17
CA PRO A 36 2.18 -3.29 -1.10
C PRO A 36 1.39 -3.92 -2.24
N LEU A 37 0.23 -3.36 -2.53
CA LEU A 37 -0.68 -3.89 -3.54
C LEU A 37 -0.78 -3.01 -4.77
N GLY A 38 -0.76 -1.70 -4.60
CA GLY A 38 -0.83 -0.77 -5.71
C GLY A 38 -0.78 0.67 -5.24
N CYS A 39 -0.53 1.58 -6.20
CA CYS A 39 -0.49 3.00 -5.93
C CYS A 39 -1.58 3.68 -6.74
N PHE A 40 -2.30 4.61 -6.12
CA PHE A 40 -3.42 5.30 -6.74
C PHE A 40 -3.37 6.79 -6.49
N TYR A 41 -3.71 7.56 -7.51
CA TYR A 41 -3.89 9.01 -7.37
C TYR A 41 -5.37 9.27 -7.08
N TRP A 42 -5.64 9.71 -5.87
CA TRP A 42 -7.01 9.92 -5.42
C TRP A 42 -7.08 11.13 -4.49
N GLY A 43 -8.08 11.97 -4.68
CA GLY A 43 -8.23 13.16 -3.83
C GLY A 43 -7.04 14.10 -3.90
N LYS A 44 -6.39 14.19 -5.07
CA LYS A 44 -5.22 15.03 -5.33
C LYS A 44 -3.95 14.58 -4.60
N VAL A 45 -3.94 13.36 -4.08
CA VAL A 45 -2.75 12.79 -3.45
C VAL A 45 -2.52 11.37 -3.96
N TRP A 46 -1.26 10.96 -3.96
CA TRP A 46 -0.91 9.57 -4.19
C TRP A 46 -1.07 8.78 -2.89
N THR A 47 -1.66 7.59 -3.00
CA THR A 47 -1.83 6.67 -1.88
C THR A 47 -1.27 5.31 -2.23
N LEU A 48 -0.74 4.62 -1.23
CA LEU A 48 -0.35 3.23 -1.32
C LEU A 48 -1.45 2.37 -0.72
N ALA A 49 -2.02 1.48 -1.53
CA ALA A 49 -2.94 0.45 -1.05
C ALA A 49 -2.11 -0.74 -0.59
N ALA A 50 -2.36 -1.24 0.60
CA ALA A 50 -1.56 -2.32 1.17
C ALA A 50 -2.38 -3.18 2.13
N TRP A 51 -1.91 -4.42 2.31
CA TRP A 51 -2.33 -5.25 3.43
C TRP A 51 -1.38 -4.98 4.58
N CYS A 52 -1.92 -4.50 5.70
CA CYS A 52 -1.14 -4.19 6.88
C CYS A 52 -1.10 -5.43 7.79
N GLU A 53 0.07 -6.02 7.95
CA GLU A 53 0.21 -7.28 8.69
C GLU A 53 -0.07 -7.09 10.18
N SER A 54 0.32 -5.96 10.77
CA SER A 54 0.08 -5.71 12.18
C SER A 54 -1.39 -5.51 12.51
N ARG A 55 -2.18 -5.01 11.55
CA ARG A 55 -3.62 -4.81 11.72
C ARG A 55 -4.44 -5.96 11.17
N ASN A 56 -3.82 -6.83 10.40
CA ASN A 56 -4.49 -7.93 9.70
C ASN A 56 -5.68 -7.41 8.88
N ASP A 57 -5.47 -6.32 8.15
CA ASP A 57 -6.52 -5.63 7.41
C ASP A 57 -5.90 -4.76 6.32
N PHE A 58 -6.72 -4.35 5.36
CA PHE A 58 -6.30 -3.37 4.36
C PHE A 58 -6.13 -1.99 4.96
N ARG A 59 -5.17 -1.24 4.41
CA ARG A 59 -4.95 0.16 4.76
C ARG A 59 -4.49 0.93 3.54
N SER A 60 -4.82 2.21 3.50
CA SER A 60 -4.32 3.16 2.51
C SER A 60 -3.38 4.12 3.22
N PHE A 61 -2.24 4.39 2.60
CA PHE A 61 -1.22 5.26 3.17
C PHE A 61 -0.93 6.38 2.19
N ARG A 62 -1.06 7.63 2.64
CA ARG A 62 -0.71 8.78 1.81
C ARG A 62 0.81 8.85 1.69
N LEU A 63 1.30 9.04 0.47
CA LEU A 63 2.74 9.10 0.24
C LEU A 63 3.39 10.27 1.00
N ASP A 64 2.68 11.39 1.10
CA ASP A 64 3.19 12.58 1.78
C ASP A 64 3.29 12.41 3.30
N ARG A 65 2.73 11.33 3.85
CA ARG A 65 2.81 11.03 5.28
C ARG A 65 3.74 9.87 5.59
N ILE A 66 4.36 9.27 4.58
CA ILE A 66 5.37 8.23 4.79
C ILE A 66 6.68 8.94 5.11
N ASP A 67 7.15 8.78 6.33
CA ASP A 67 8.39 9.40 6.78
C ASP A 67 9.61 8.66 6.25
N SER A 68 9.57 7.34 6.28
CA SER A 68 10.60 6.48 5.71
C SER A 68 10.03 5.14 5.34
N LEU A 69 10.67 4.47 4.38
CA LEU A 69 10.30 3.10 4.04
C LEU A 69 11.54 2.30 3.68
N ARG A 70 11.44 1.01 3.85
CA ARG A 70 12.50 0.09 3.53
C ARG A 70 11.89 -1.21 3.00
N ALA A 71 12.37 -1.68 1.84
CA ALA A 71 12.02 -3.01 1.37
C ALA A 71 12.72 -4.02 2.28
N MET A 72 11.98 -5.03 2.72
CA MET A 72 12.53 -6.06 3.59
C MET A 72 13.23 -7.12 2.75
N ASP A 73 14.45 -7.45 3.14
CA ASP A 73 15.28 -8.38 2.38
C ASP A 73 15.04 -9.83 2.80
N GLY A 74 15.43 -10.74 1.90
CA GLY A 74 15.35 -12.17 2.14
C GLY A 74 14.10 -12.81 1.53
N ALA A 75 14.20 -14.10 1.26
CA ALA A 75 13.11 -14.84 0.61
C ALA A 75 11.84 -14.87 1.46
N ALA A 76 11.99 -14.87 2.79
CA ALA A 76 10.85 -14.88 3.70
C ALA A 76 10.02 -13.58 3.65
N GLN A 77 10.58 -12.52 3.08
CA GLN A 77 9.91 -11.22 3.00
C GLN A 77 9.22 -10.98 1.65
N ALA A 78 9.32 -11.92 0.74
CA ALA A 78 8.49 -11.92 -0.47
C ALA A 78 7.12 -12.48 -0.10
N PHE A 79 6.08 -11.98 -0.77
CA PHE A 79 4.74 -12.51 -0.55
C PHE A 79 4.10 -12.88 -1.89
N ARG A 80 3.13 -13.78 -1.82
CA ARG A 80 2.31 -14.17 -2.97
C ARG A 80 0.91 -13.60 -2.80
N ASP A 81 0.20 -13.47 -3.89
CA ASP A 81 -1.22 -13.13 -3.83
C ASP A 81 -1.95 -14.19 -3.01
N GLU A 82 -2.68 -13.73 -2.02
CA GLU A 82 -3.38 -14.60 -1.09
C GLU A 82 -4.85 -14.22 -1.10
N PRO A 83 -5.77 -15.18 -1.27
CA PRO A 83 -7.20 -14.88 -1.30
C PRO A 83 -7.61 -14.06 -0.06
N GLY A 84 -8.38 -13.00 -0.30
CA GLY A 84 -8.79 -12.07 0.75
C GLY A 84 -7.80 -10.94 1.02
N LYS A 85 -6.60 -10.99 0.41
CA LYS A 85 -5.54 -10.00 0.65
C LYS A 85 -4.95 -9.45 -0.65
N THR A 86 -5.67 -9.56 -1.76
CA THR A 86 -5.21 -9.11 -3.06
C THR A 86 -5.63 -7.67 -3.33
N LEU A 87 -5.05 -7.08 -4.39
CA LEU A 87 -5.49 -5.76 -4.85
C LEU A 87 -6.98 -5.75 -5.21
N ALA A 88 -7.46 -6.80 -5.88
CA ALA A 88 -8.88 -6.90 -6.22
C ALA A 88 -9.74 -6.92 -4.96
N ASP A 89 -9.32 -7.63 -3.94
CA ASP A 89 -10.03 -7.66 -2.65
C ASP A 89 -10.06 -6.29 -2.00
N TYR A 90 -8.93 -5.55 -2.06
CA TYR A 90 -8.85 -4.18 -1.56
C TYR A 90 -9.86 -3.28 -2.26
N LEU A 91 -9.90 -3.35 -3.59
CA LEU A 91 -10.80 -2.50 -4.37
C LEU A 91 -12.26 -2.76 -4.03
N ARG A 92 -12.63 -4.02 -3.80
CA ARG A 92 -14.01 -4.36 -3.41
C ARG A 92 -14.35 -3.90 -1.99
N ALA A 93 -13.37 -3.92 -1.09
CA ALA A 93 -13.64 -3.70 0.33
C ALA A 93 -13.55 -2.24 0.75
N VAL A 94 -12.58 -1.48 0.23
CA VAL A 94 -12.25 -0.18 0.81
C VAL A 94 -12.08 0.96 -0.19
N ALA A 95 -11.91 0.68 -1.48
CA ALA A 95 -11.71 1.75 -2.45
C ALA A 95 -13.00 2.56 -2.66
N PRO A 96 -12.89 3.87 -2.91
CA PRO A 96 -14.07 4.67 -3.22
C PRO A 96 -14.82 4.13 -4.43
N PRO A 97 -16.15 4.25 -4.48
CA PRO A 97 -16.94 3.73 -5.61
C PRO A 97 -16.49 4.24 -6.97
N GLN A 98 -16.05 5.49 -7.08
CA GLN A 98 -15.57 6.06 -8.33
C GLN A 98 -14.32 5.33 -8.81
N LEU A 99 -13.42 4.97 -7.91
CA LEU A 99 -12.21 4.24 -8.24
C LEU A 99 -12.54 2.81 -8.64
N GLN A 100 -13.48 2.17 -7.95
CA GLN A 100 -13.93 0.82 -8.28
C GLN A 100 -14.54 0.78 -9.67
N ALA A 101 -15.40 1.75 -10.01
CA ALA A 101 -16.04 1.83 -11.32
C ALA A 101 -15.01 1.99 -12.43
N LYS A 102 -14.03 2.88 -12.22
CA LYS A 102 -12.96 3.10 -13.19
C LYS A 102 -12.14 1.83 -13.40
N TRP A 103 -11.82 1.15 -12.32
CA TRP A 103 -11.04 -0.08 -12.38
C TRP A 103 -11.78 -1.17 -13.13
N SER A 104 -13.08 -1.31 -12.87
CA SER A 104 -13.91 -2.31 -13.53
C SER A 104 -14.00 -2.10 -15.04
N ASN A 105 -13.98 -0.85 -15.50
CA ASN A 105 -14.06 -0.51 -16.91
C ASN A 105 -12.78 -0.82 -17.68
N GLU A 106 -11.68 -1.03 -17.00
CA GLU A 106 -10.40 -1.33 -17.62
C GLU A 106 -10.13 -2.83 -17.81
N VAL A 107 -11.02 -3.66 -17.31
CA VAL A 107 -10.84 -5.11 -17.34
C VAL A 107 -11.38 -5.73 -18.64
#